data_c21a3fbcdc6d455682076ea02f7326bc
#
_entry.id   c21a3fbcdc6d455682076ea02f7326bc
#
_cell.length_a   1.000
_cell.length_b   1.000
_cell.length_c   1.000
_cell.angle_alpha   90.00
_cell.angle_beta   90.00
_cell.angle_gamma   90.00
#
_symmetry.space_group_name_H-M   'P 1'
#
loop_
_entity.id
_entity.type
_entity.pdbx_description
1 polymer ?
#
loop_
_entity_poly.entity_id
_entity_poly.type
_entity_poly.pdbx_seq_one_letter_code
_entity_poly.pdbx_strand_id
1 'polypeptide(L)'
;MTGYPRFSAGEFGRRHAAMRELVDSSSLQAVLLYGNRAAHNEIQYLTNHAVAFEGMLLFPAKGDPILWVHYANHVATARALSTVEDVRWAGDDVAETAGAELKLRGLASSRIGIGGPLTQARWSALRRTCPEAELVDIQPQLTRQRLVKSQEEIAWTRRGAALSDLAVEALVREARPGLSEHQLAAIVQNAYYAEGGRTHIHYLGATPMSAPALCSPAQVQSSRRLLRGDVILTELSAMHHGYWGQVLRSITVSAEPTAEYERMHDVALSTFNRIVSKLRDGATSDELLEIAEDIHQAGYTICDDLVHMAVGGVYSPYLRTRATTAGEPPAITYRENMLVVVQPNVVTKDLRMGVQVGEMVRVTRTGAERLHRAPLGFLRCG
;
A
#
# COMPACT_ATOMS: atom_id res chain seq x y z
N MET A 1 -18.15 -20.06 -8.38
CA MET A 1 -17.24 -19.41 -9.35
C MET A 1 -15.83 -19.98 -9.14
N THR A 2 -15.33 -20.71 -10.12
CA THR A 2 -13.94 -21.19 -10.14
C THR A 2 -13.04 -20.10 -10.72
N GLY A 3 -11.80 -19.98 -10.22
CA GLY A 3 -10.79 -19.06 -10.77
C GLY A 3 -10.61 -17.72 -10.03
N TYR A 4 -11.40 -17.42 -9.00
CA TYR A 4 -11.12 -16.27 -8.15
C TYR A 4 -10.08 -16.63 -7.08
N PRO A 5 -9.03 -15.83 -6.90
CA PRO A 5 -8.06 -16.02 -5.85
C PRO A 5 -8.72 -15.94 -4.47
N ARG A 6 -8.33 -16.85 -3.59
CA ARG A 6 -8.85 -16.94 -2.23
C ARG A 6 -7.76 -17.53 -1.33
N PHE A 7 -7.65 -16.98 -0.13
CA PHE A 7 -6.83 -17.57 0.93
C PHE A 7 -7.44 -18.88 1.43
N SER A 8 -6.63 -19.67 2.09
CA SER A 8 -7.09 -20.91 2.72
C SER A 8 -8.12 -20.64 3.83
N ALA A 9 -8.93 -21.64 4.14
CA ALA A 9 -9.83 -21.59 5.30
C ALA A 9 -9.05 -21.39 6.62
N GLY A 10 -7.83 -21.93 6.72
CA GLY A 10 -6.95 -21.75 7.88
C GLY A 10 -6.52 -20.29 8.05
N GLU A 11 -6.20 -19.61 6.96
CA GLU A 11 -5.83 -18.19 7.01
C GLU A 11 -7.01 -17.30 7.43
N PHE A 12 -8.23 -17.54 6.91
CA PHE A 12 -9.41 -16.81 7.37
C PHE A 12 -9.72 -17.13 8.83
N GLY A 13 -9.56 -18.37 9.27
CA GLY A 13 -9.69 -18.77 10.67
C GLY A 13 -8.75 -17.98 11.59
N ARG A 14 -7.49 -17.83 11.19
CA ARG A 14 -6.48 -17.02 11.91
C ARG A 14 -6.91 -15.55 11.99
N ARG A 15 -7.37 -14.95 10.88
CA ARG A 15 -7.82 -13.55 10.82
C ARG A 15 -9.05 -13.29 11.69
N HIS A 16 -10.01 -14.20 11.65
CA HIS A 16 -11.20 -14.12 12.50
C HIS A 16 -10.86 -14.33 13.98
N ALA A 17 -9.92 -15.21 14.32
CA ALA A 17 -9.45 -15.37 15.69
C ALA A 17 -8.79 -14.09 16.21
N ALA A 18 -7.90 -13.47 15.41
CA ALA A 18 -7.27 -12.19 15.77
C ALA A 18 -8.31 -11.06 15.93
N MET A 19 -9.36 -11.03 15.10
CA MET A 19 -10.45 -10.06 15.25
C MET A 19 -11.24 -10.30 16.54
N ARG A 20 -11.55 -11.56 16.91
CA ARG A 20 -12.21 -11.89 18.18
C ARG A 20 -11.36 -11.48 19.38
N GLU A 21 -10.05 -11.75 19.34
CA GLU A 21 -9.14 -11.30 20.40
C GLU A 21 -9.13 -9.77 20.54
N LEU A 22 -9.19 -9.03 19.44
CA LEU A 22 -9.31 -7.56 19.48
C LEU A 22 -10.63 -7.12 20.09
N VAL A 23 -11.73 -7.75 19.70
CA VAL A 23 -13.06 -7.49 20.26
C VAL A 23 -13.07 -7.70 21.79
N ASP A 24 -12.54 -8.85 22.24
CA ASP A 24 -12.52 -9.21 23.65
C ASP A 24 -11.58 -8.29 24.46
N SER A 25 -10.35 -8.09 24.01
CA SER A 25 -9.35 -7.26 24.70
C SER A 25 -9.72 -5.78 24.78
N SER A 26 -10.55 -5.29 23.84
CA SER A 26 -11.06 -3.93 23.82
C SER A 26 -12.44 -3.77 24.46
N SER A 27 -13.00 -4.86 25.02
CA SER A 27 -14.34 -4.90 25.61
C SER A 27 -15.44 -4.40 24.66
N LEU A 28 -15.34 -4.76 23.37
CA LEU A 28 -16.31 -4.40 22.35
C LEU A 28 -17.41 -5.47 22.25
N GLN A 29 -18.64 -5.06 21.94
CA GLN A 29 -19.74 -5.97 21.67
C GLN A 29 -19.86 -6.29 20.18
N ALA A 30 -19.33 -5.43 19.32
CA ALA A 30 -19.21 -5.65 17.88
C ALA A 30 -18.17 -4.72 17.27
N VAL A 31 -17.80 -5.03 16.04
CA VAL A 31 -17.00 -4.16 15.17
C VAL A 31 -17.80 -3.89 13.90
N LEU A 32 -17.82 -2.63 13.47
CA LEU A 32 -18.26 -2.23 12.14
C LEU A 32 -17.05 -1.82 11.32
N LEU A 33 -16.79 -2.54 10.22
CA LEU A 33 -15.76 -2.18 9.25
C LEU A 33 -16.40 -1.57 8.03
N TYR A 34 -16.01 -0.35 7.72
CA TYR A 34 -16.42 0.34 6.51
C TYR A 34 -15.36 0.21 5.42
N GLY A 35 -15.78 0.02 4.19
CA GLY A 35 -14.90 0.01 3.03
C GLY A 35 -15.55 0.71 1.84
N ASN A 36 -14.71 1.32 1.01
CA ASN A 36 -15.13 1.87 -0.27
C ASN A 36 -14.10 1.56 -1.36
N ARG A 37 -14.41 1.92 -2.61
CA ARG A 37 -13.56 1.65 -3.77
C ARG A 37 -12.14 2.23 -3.65
N ALA A 38 -11.99 3.35 -2.95
CA ALA A 38 -10.74 4.12 -2.90
C ALA A 38 -9.84 3.72 -1.74
N ALA A 39 -10.37 3.03 -0.72
CA ALA A 39 -9.65 2.87 0.53
C ALA A 39 -9.88 1.52 1.19
N HIS A 40 -8.85 1.08 1.81
CA HIS A 40 -8.67 0.04 2.83
C HIS A 40 -9.51 -1.22 2.71
N ASN A 41 -8.79 -2.31 2.77
CA ASN A 41 -9.33 -3.63 2.51
C ASN A 41 -9.55 -4.46 3.77
N GLU A 42 -10.00 -3.84 4.88
CA GLU A 42 -10.36 -4.57 6.10
C GLU A 42 -11.50 -5.54 5.84
N ILE A 43 -12.50 -5.14 5.04
CA ILE A 43 -13.59 -6.02 4.64
C ILE A 43 -13.02 -7.18 3.80
N GLN A 44 -12.21 -6.91 2.78
CA GLN A 44 -11.59 -7.97 1.98
C GLN A 44 -10.68 -8.87 2.82
N TYR A 45 -9.93 -8.30 3.77
CA TYR A 45 -9.06 -9.04 4.68
C TYR A 45 -9.81 -10.11 5.47
N LEU A 46 -11.03 -9.81 5.93
CA LEU A 46 -11.85 -10.74 6.72
C LEU A 46 -12.81 -11.58 5.89
N THR A 47 -13.16 -11.15 4.68
CA THR A 47 -14.25 -11.78 3.92
C THR A 47 -13.86 -12.27 2.53
N ASN A 48 -12.65 -11.99 2.04
CA ASN A 48 -12.23 -12.17 0.64
C ASN A 48 -12.96 -11.29 -0.39
N HIS A 49 -14.03 -10.58 -0.01
CA HIS A 49 -14.78 -9.73 -0.94
C HIS A 49 -14.17 -8.32 -1.01
N ALA A 50 -13.60 -7.96 -2.15
CA ALA A 50 -13.17 -6.60 -2.41
C ALA A 50 -14.40 -5.71 -2.69
N VAL A 51 -14.55 -4.64 -1.91
CA VAL A 51 -15.68 -3.72 -2.07
C VAL A 51 -15.55 -2.94 -3.37
N ALA A 52 -16.56 -3.05 -4.23
CA ALA A 52 -16.55 -2.39 -5.54
C ALA A 52 -16.96 -0.91 -5.49
N PHE A 53 -17.82 -0.53 -4.57
CA PHE A 53 -18.28 0.85 -4.38
C PHE A 53 -18.27 1.24 -2.90
N GLU A 54 -19.20 0.73 -2.10
CA GLU A 54 -19.31 0.94 -0.67
C GLU A 54 -19.81 -0.34 0.00
N GLY A 55 -19.38 -0.62 1.20
CA GLY A 55 -19.85 -1.76 1.99
C GLY A 55 -19.55 -1.60 3.48
N MET A 56 -20.21 -2.42 4.27
CA MET A 56 -19.99 -2.50 5.70
C MET A 56 -20.03 -3.96 6.17
N LEU A 57 -19.12 -4.32 7.04
CA LEU A 57 -19.10 -5.62 7.71
C LEU A 57 -19.39 -5.41 9.19
N LEU A 58 -20.43 -6.05 9.69
CA LEU A 58 -20.64 -6.23 11.12
C LEU A 58 -19.94 -7.53 11.54
N PHE A 59 -19.03 -7.41 12.49
CA PHE A 59 -18.36 -8.54 13.14
C PHE A 59 -18.73 -8.50 14.63
N PRO A 60 -19.74 -9.26 15.07
CA PRO A 60 -20.21 -9.23 16.47
C PRO A 60 -19.29 -10.05 17.37
N ALA A 61 -19.25 -9.74 18.67
CA ALA A 61 -18.58 -10.55 19.68
C ALA A 61 -19.20 -11.96 19.77
N LYS A 62 -20.52 -12.06 19.57
CA LYS A 62 -21.25 -13.34 19.55
C LYS A 62 -22.15 -13.42 18.32
N GLY A 63 -22.13 -14.57 17.66
CA GLY A 63 -22.88 -14.83 16.43
C GLY A 63 -22.08 -14.58 15.15
N ASP A 64 -22.76 -14.63 14.03
CA ASP A 64 -22.13 -14.59 12.72
C ASP A 64 -22.02 -13.18 12.14
N PRO A 65 -20.96 -12.91 11.37
CA PRO A 65 -20.79 -11.64 10.67
C PRO A 65 -21.87 -11.42 9.60
N ILE A 66 -22.18 -10.14 9.32
CA ILE A 66 -23.03 -9.73 8.20
C ILE A 66 -22.24 -8.78 7.31
N LEU A 67 -22.25 -9.05 6.02
CA LEU A 67 -21.67 -8.17 5.00
C LEU A 67 -22.78 -7.46 4.22
N TRP A 68 -22.83 -6.15 4.27
CA TRP A 68 -23.69 -5.33 3.39
C TRP A 68 -22.88 -4.76 2.23
N VAL A 69 -23.50 -4.82 1.04
CA VAL A 69 -22.97 -4.20 -0.17
C VAL A 69 -23.97 -3.15 -0.71
N HIS A 70 -23.42 -2.06 -1.21
CA HIS A 70 -24.21 -0.87 -1.58
C HIS A 70 -25.28 -1.13 -2.64
N TYR A 71 -24.94 -1.90 -3.70
CA TYR A 71 -25.89 -2.18 -4.79
C TYR A 71 -26.48 -3.58 -4.71
N ALA A 72 -27.79 -3.70 -4.96
CA ALA A 72 -28.49 -4.99 -4.93
C ALA A 72 -27.90 -6.01 -5.94
N ASN A 73 -27.50 -5.54 -7.13
CA ASN A 73 -26.87 -6.39 -8.15
C ASN A 73 -25.46 -6.88 -7.79
N HIS A 74 -24.81 -6.32 -6.75
CA HIS A 74 -23.52 -6.79 -6.25
C HIS A 74 -23.64 -7.98 -5.28
N VAL A 75 -24.84 -8.20 -4.69
CA VAL A 75 -25.06 -9.24 -3.67
C VAL A 75 -24.67 -10.64 -4.17
N ALA A 76 -25.07 -10.99 -5.39
CA ALA A 76 -24.78 -12.31 -5.95
C ALA A 76 -23.26 -12.58 -6.08
N THR A 77 -22.51 -11.58 -6.56
CA THR A 77 -21.04 -11.68 -6.68
C THR A 77 -20.39 -11.69 -5.29
N ALA A 78 -20.85 -10.84 -4.37
CA ALA A 78 -20.32 -10.79 -3.01
C ALA A 78 -20.54 -12.13 -2.28
N ARG A 79 -21.68 -12.75 -2.38
CA ARG A 79 -21.96 -14.11 -1.84
C ARG A 79 -21.03 -15.17 -2.42
N ALA A 80 -20.74 -15.10 -3.71
CA ALA A 80 -19.86 -16.07 -4.36
C ALA A 80 -18.40 -15.95 -3.96
N LEU A 81 -17.95 -14.74 -3.59
CA LEU A 81 -16.56 -14.44 -3.25
C LEU A 81 -16.30 -14.44 -1.75
N SER A 82 -17.29 -14.05 -0.94
CA SER A 82 -17.15 -13.89 0.50
C SER A 82 -16.98 -15.21 1.23
N THR A 83 -16.31 -15.17 2.38
CA THR A 83 -16.32 -16.22 3.41
C THR A 83 -17.46 -16.03 4.41
N VAL A 84 -18.11 -14.88 4.40
CA VAL A 84 -19.29 -14.58 5.23
C VAL A 84 -20.52 -15.09 4.47
N GLU A 85 -21.35 -15.88 5.14
CA GLU A 85 -22.56 -16.46 4.55
C GLU A 85 -23.68 -15.44 4.41
N ASP A 86 -23.85 -14.58 5.42
CA ASP A 86 -24.89 -13.57 5.42
C ASP A 86 -24.44 -12.30 4.67
N VAL A 87 -24.73 -12.28 3.38
CA VAL A 87 -24.46 -11.12 2.52
C VAL A 87 -25.78 -10.51 2.07
N ARG A 88 -25.95 -9.21 2.35
CA ARG A 88 -27.20 -8.48 2.13
C ARG A 88 -26.98 -7.22 1.28
N TRP A 89 -28.05 -6.77 0.66
CA TRP A 89 -28.10 -5.41 0.12
C TRP A 89 -28.21 -4.40 1.26
N ALA A 90 -27.45 -3.31 1.18
CA ALA A 90 -27.41 -2.27 2.19
C ALA A 90 -28.62 -1.31 2.22
N GLY A 91 -29.51 -1.40 1.23
CA GLY A 91 -30.51 -0.31 1.05
C GLY A 91 -29.83 0.97 0.56
N ASP A 92 -30.44 2.12 0.89
CA ASP A 92 -29.98 3.43 0.44
C ASP A 92 -28.81 3.97 1.28
N ASP A 93 -28.69 3.55 2.54
CA ASP A 93 -27.61 3.97 3.44
C ASP A 93 -27.07 2.78 4.25
N VAL A 94 -25.82 2.43 3.97
CA VAL A 94 -25.15 1.29 4.61
C VAL A 94 -24.97 1.47 6.12
N ALA A 95 -24.81 2.70 6.59
CA ALA A 95 -24.64 2.99 8.03
C ALA A 95 -25.97 2.99 8.79
N GLU A 96 -27.06 3.48 8.18
CA GLU A 96 -28.41 3.36 8.75
C GLU A 96 -28.82 1.90 8.86
N THR A 97 -28.58 1.11 7.82
CA THR A 97 -28.87 -0.34 7.79
C THR A 97 -28.09 -1.09 8.86
N ALA A 98 -26.77 -0.80 8.99
CA ALA A 98 -25.94 -1.40 10.05
C ALA A 98 -26.41 -0.97 11.45
N GLY A 99 -26.77 0.30 11.64
CA GLY A 99 -27.31 0.80 12.89
C GLY A 99 -28.66 0.17 13.25
N ALA A 100 -29.54 -0.07 12.27
CA ALA A 100 -30.79 -0.79 12.48
C ALA A 100 -30.55 -2.25 12.93
N GLU A 101 -29.58 -2.94 12.34
CA GLU A 101 -29.17 -4.28 12.77
C GLU A 101 -28.59 -4.29 14.19
N LEU A 102 -27.80 -3.28 14.57
CA LEU A 102 -27.33 -3.13 15.96
C LEU A 102 -28.51 -3.01 16.93
N LYS A 103 -29.56 -2.26 16.59
CA LYS A 103 -30.79 -2.19 17.40
C LYS A 103 -31.48 -3.55 17.52
N LEU A 104 -31.66 -4.26 16.40
CA LEU A 104 -32.28 -5.59 16.37
C LEU A 104 -31.54 -6.59 17.26
N ARG A 105 -30.23 -6.47 17.36
CA ARG A 105 -29.36 -7.31 18.20
C ARG A 105 -29.27 -6.80 19.67
N GLY A 106 -29.93 -5.72 20.03
CA GLY A 106 -29.84 -5.13 21.37
C GLY A 106 -28.48 -4.44 21.65
N LEU A 107 -27.75 -4.03 20.60
CA LEU A 107 -26.43 -3.43 20.70
C LEU A 107 -26.43 -1.90 20.49
N ALA A 108 -27.59 -1.25 20.46
CA ALA A 108 -27.73 0.18 20.15
C ALA A 108 -27.11 1.12 21.21
N SER A 109 -26.85 0.63 22.41
CA SER A 109 -26.20 1.37 23.53
C SER A 109 -24.86 0.72 23.92
N SER A 110 -24.32 -0.13 23.07
CA SER A 110 -23.10 -0.89 23.36
C SER A 110 -21.85 -0.16 22.88
N ARG A 111 -20.69 -0.68 23.30
CA ARG A 111 -19.37 -0.24 22.84
C ARG A 111 -19.05 -0.94 21.52
N ILE A 112 -18.94 -0.17 20.43
CA ILE A 112 -18.80 -0.64 19.05
C ILE A 112 -17.48 -0.13 18.47
N GLY A 113 -16.61 -1.04 18.01
CA GLY A 113 -15.39 -0.69 17.28
C GLY A 113 -15.71 -0.24 15.86
N ILE A 114 -15.09 0.85 15.42
CA ILE A 114 -15.21 1.37 14.05
C ILE A 114 -13.85 1.26 13.36
N GLY A 115 -13.81 0.61 12.20
CA GLY A 115 -12.61 0.52 11.35
C GLY A 115 -12.90 0.89 9.91
N GLY A 116 -11.85 1.32 9.20
CA GLY A 116 -11.94 1.82 7.84
C GLY A 116 -12.30 3.32 7.76
N PRO A 117 -12.24 3.92 6.56
CA PRO A 117 -12.37 5.37 6.34
C PRO A 117 -13.85 5.81 6.33
N LEU A 118 -14.53 5.63 7.43
CA LEU A 118 -15.95 6.00 7.57
C LEU A 118 -16.14 7.50 7.29
N THR A 119 -16.95 7.82 6.29
CA THR A 119 -17.21 9.22 5.95
C THR A 119 -18.03 9.92 7.04
N GLN A 120 -17.93 11.26 7.13
CA GLN A 120 -18.72 12.04 8.09
C GLN A 120 -20.24 11.81 7.92
N ALA A 121 -20.72 11.66 6.67
CA ALA A 121 -22.13 11.37 6.41
C ALA A 121 -22.56 10.03 7.03
N ARG A 122 -21.74 8.98 6.84
CA ARG A 122 -22.00 7.64 7.40
C ARG A 122 -21.85 7.60 8.91
N TRP A 123 -20.87 8.32 9.44
CA TRP A 123 -20.73 8.53 10.89
C TRP A 123 -21.98 9.18 11.49
N SER A 124 -22.47 10.27 10.86
CA SER A 124 -23.67 10.98 11.31
C SER A 124 -24.91 10.10 11.21
N ALA A 125 -25.06 9.28 10.16
CA ALA A 125 -26.15 8.33 10.02
C ALA A 125 -26.14 7.27 11.12
N LEU A 126 -24.97 6.70 11.42
CA LEU A 126 -24.82 5.73 12.51
C LEU A 126 -25.13 6.36 13.88
N ARG A 127 -24.65 7.57 14.13
CA ARG A 127 -24.96 8.31 15.38
C ARG A 127 -26.45 8.64 15.53
N ARG A 128 -27.15 9.00 14.46
CA ARG A 128 -28.61 9.18 14.50
C ARG A 128 -29.35 7.89 14.80
N THR A 129 -28.89 6.78 14.23
CA THR A 129 -29.51 5.48 14.40
C THR A 129 -29.22 4.89 15.77
N CYS A 130 -28.00 5.03 16.30
CA CYS A 130 -27.57 4.52 17.59
C CYS A 130 -26.95 5.64 18.43
N PRO A 131 -27.74 6.60 18.93
CA PRO A 131 -27.23 7.78 19.67
C PRO A 131 -26.51 7.43 20.97
N GLU A 132 -26.88 6.34 21.61
CA GLU A 132 -26.32 5.89 22.89
C GLU A 132 -25.10 4.96 22.71
N ALA A 133 -24.73 4.56 21.45
CA ALA A 133 -23.57 3.71 21.21
C ALA A 133 -22.28 4.46 21.52
N GLU A 134 -21.35 3.81 22.21
CA GLU A 134 -19.97 4.26 22.31
C GLU A 134 -19.19 3.78 21.08
N LEU A 135 -18.91 4.69 20.15
CA LEU A 135 -18.17 4.38 18.93
C LEU A 135 -16.67 4.60 19.15
N VAL A 136 -15.87 3.56 19.01
CA VAL A 136 -14.42 3.54 19.30
C VAL A 136 -13.63 3.32 18.01
N ASP A 137 -12.68 4.20 17.71
CA ASP A 137 -11.75 3.97 16.61
C ASP A 137 -10.81 2.80 16.92
N ILE A 138 -10.85 1.76 16.09
CA ILE A 138 -9.97 0.58 16.18
C ILE A 138 -8.98 0.48 15.02
N GLN A 139 -8.91 1.48 14.14
CA GLN A 139 -8.01 1.44 13.00
C GLN A 139 -6.54 1.25 13.40
N PRO A 140 -6.02 1.89 14.48
CA PRO A 140 -4.65 1.64 14.92
C PRO A 140 -4.39 0.18 15.32
N GLN A 141 -5.37 -0.48 15.95
CA GLN A 141 -5.28 -1.90 16.33
C GLN A 141 -5.29 -2.82 15.11
N LEU A 142 -6.20 -2.55 14.16
CA LEU A 142 -6.26 -3.29 12.88
C LEU A 142 -4.94 -3.17 12.11
N THR A 143 -4.39 -1.97 12.03
CA THR A 143 -3.10 -1.73 11.38
C THR A 143 -2.00 -2.57 12.04
N ARG A 144 -1.90 -2.54 13.38
CA ARG A 144 -0.90 -3.34 14.12
C ARG A 144 -1.03 -4.83 13.88
N GLN A 145 -2.26 -5.39 13.88
CA GLN A 145 -2.50 -6.81 13.60
C GLN A 145 -2.02 -7.24 12.21
N ARG A 146 -2.02 -6.31 11.24
CA ARG A 146 -1.68 -6.57 9.83
C ARG A 146 -0.23 -6.24 9.48
N LEU A 147 0.57 -5.71 10.41
CA LEU A 147 1.99 -5.41 10.18
C LEU A 147 2.77 -6.68 9.86
N VAL A 148 2.63 -7.71 10.69
CA VAL A 148 3.29 -9.01 10.50
C VAL A 148 2.42 -9.89 9.61
N LYS A 149 2.97 -10.32 8.48
CA LYS A 149 2.25 -11.06 7.44
C LYS A 149 2.30 -12.58 7.68
N SER A 150 1.23 -13.25 7.32
CA SER A 150 1.25 -14.70 7.19
C SER A 150 2.06 -15.14 5.96
N GLN A 151 2.37 -16.44 5.87
CA GLN A 151 3.07 -16.97 4.69
C GLN A 151 2.23 -16.86 3.42
N GLU A 152 0.91 -17.00 3.52
CA GLU A 152 0.01 -16.81 2.38
C GLU A 152 -0.02 -15.34 1.93
N GLU A 153 -0.06 -14.38 2.86
CA GLU A 153 0.01 -12.95 2.54
C GLU A 153 1.34 -12.59 1.86
N ILE A 154 2.45 -13.15 2.34
CA ILE A 154 3.77 -12.97 1.71
C ILE A 154 3.77 -13.54 0.28
N ALA A 155 3.19 -14.72 0.06
CA ALA A 155 3.09 -15.31 -1.28
C ALA A 155 2.27 -14.44 -2.24
N TRP A 156 1.17 -13.84 -1.77
CA TRP A 156 0.37 -12.92 -2.58
C TRP A 156 1.10 -11.60 -2.86
N THR A 157 1.85 -11.08 -1.88
CA THR A 157 2.67 -9.88 -2.09
C THR A 157 3.81 -10.15 -3.08
N ARG A 158 4.44 -11.32 -3.05
CA ARG A 158 5.44 -11.71 -4.06
C ARG A 158 4.84 -11.72 -5.47
N ARG A 159 3.57 -12.12 -5.60
CA ARG A 159 2.87 -12.03 -6.89
C ARG A 159 2.63 -10.58 -7.29
N GLY A 160 2.23 -9.70 -6.36
CA GLY A 160 2.13 -8.25 -6.61
C GLY A 160 3.47 -7.64 -7.03
N ALA A 161 4.57 -8.03 -6.36
CA ALA A 161 5.93 -7.58 -6.72
C ALA A 161 6.33 -8.04 -8.13
N ALA A 162 6.06 -9.29 -8.49
CA ALA A 162 6.34 -9.80 -9.83
C ALA A 162 5.54 -9.04 -10.92
N LEU A 163 4.29 -8.65 -10.63
CA LEU A 163 3.49 -7.81 -11.54
C LEU A 163 4.10 -6.41 -11.73
N SER A 164 4.67 -5.84 -10.67
CA SER A 164 5.37 -4.54 -10.76
C SER A 164 6.69 -4.66 -11.51
N ASP A 165 7.40 -5.78 -11.37
CA ASP A 165 8.61 -6.07 -12.16
C ASP A 165 8.29 -6.11 -13.66
N LEU A 166 7.18 -6.73 -14.07
CA LEU A 166 6.72 -6.72 -15.47
C LEU A 166 6.51 -5.29 -16.00
N ALA A 167 6.03 -4.38 -15.16
CA ALA A 167 5.85 -2.98 -15.54
C ALA A 167 7.19 -2.27 -15.80
N VAL A 168 8.20 -2.50 -14.93
CA VAL A 168 9.56 -1.97 -15.13
C VAL A 168 10.20 -2.55 -16.39
N GLU A 169 10.10 -3.87 -16.58
CA GLU A 169 10.62 -4.56 -17.77
C GLU A 169 9.97 -4.03 -19.06
N ALA A 170 8.65 -3.77 -19.05
CA ALA A 170 7.95 -3.21 -20.18
C ALA A 170 8.41 -1.78 -20.51
N LEU A 171 8.63 -0.93 -19.50
CA LEU A 171 9.21 0.41 -19.72
C LEU A 171 10.60 0.34 -20.33
N VAL A 172 11.48 -0.52 -19.82
CA VAL A 172 12.84 -0.68 -20.37
C VAL A 172 12.80 -1.16 -21.82
N ARG A 173 11.90 -2.07 -22.17
CA ARG A 173 11.76 -2.65 -23.50
C ARG A 173 11.12 -1.70 -24.52
N GLU A 174 10.11 -0.92 -24.11
CA GLU A 174 9.20 -0.24 -25.05
C GLU A 174 9.30 1.28 -25.02
N ALA A 175 9.78 1.88 -23.91
CA ALA A 175 9.91 3.32 -23.83
C ALA A 175 11.02 3.82 -24.78
N ARG A 176 10.73 4.89 -25.54
CA ARG A 176 11.62 5.49 -26.51
C ARG A 176 11.27 6.95 -26.78
N PRO A 177 12.18 7.73 -27.33
CA PRO A 177 11.86 9.13 -27.71
C PRO A 177 10.58 9.21 -28.57
N GLY A 178 9.79 10.25 -28.33
CA GLY A 178 8.51 10.52 -29.02
C GLY A 178 7.27 9.96 -28.33
N LEU A 179 7.38 8.96 -27.44
CA LEU A 179 6.24 8.50 -26.64
C LEU A 179 5.86 9.54 -25.58
N SER A 180 4.57 9.73 -25.36
CA SER A 180 4.08 10.60 -24.28
C SER A 180 4.07 9.86 -22.94
N GLU A 181 4.04 10.62 -21.84
CA GLU A 181 3.86 10.03 -20.49
C GLU A 181 2.56 9.22 -20.38
N HIS A 182 1.46 9.65 -21.04
CA HIS A 182 0.23 8.85 -21.15
C HIS A 182 0.48 7.48 -21.82
N GLN A 183 1.33 7.44 -22.86
CA GLN A 183 1.67 6.17 -23.52
C GLN A 183 2.57 5.30 -22.64
N LEU A 184 3.45 5.90 -21.83
CA LEU A 184 4.21 5.15 -20.81
C LEU A 184 3.29 4.52 -19.76
N ALA A 185 2.30 5.27 -19.27
CA ALA A 185 1.31 4.72 -18.34
C ALA A 185 0.53 3.54 -18.95
N ALA A 186 0.18 3.62 -20.23
CA ALA A 186 -0.47 2.52 -20.94
C ALA A 186 0.43 1.29 -21.05
N ILE A 187 1.72 1.46 -21.38
CA ILE A 187 2.71 0.37 -21.41
C ILE A 187 2.77 -0.32 -20.05
N VAL A 188 2.93 0.44 -18.98
CA VAL A 188 2.99 -0.06 -17.60
C VAL A 188 1.73 -0.87 -17.26
N GLN A 189 0.54 -0.33 -17.53
CA GLN A 189 -0.71 -1.00 -17.21
C GLN A 189 -0.90 -2.29 -18.01
N ASN A 190 -0.64 -2.25 -19.31
CA ASN A 190 -0.78 -3.42 -20.18
C ASN A 190 0.11 -4.58 -19.74
N ALA A 191 1.27 -4.31 -19.17
CA ALA A 191 2.22 -5.33 -18.74
C ALA A 191 1.67 -6.31 -17.70
N TYR A 192 0.77 -5.86 -16.82
CA TYR A 192 0.26 -6.71 -15.73
C TYR A 192 -1.26 -6.92 -15.74
N TYR A 193 -2.05 -6.13 -16.48
CA TYR A 193 -3.51 -6.35 -16.53
C TYR A 193 -3.87 -7.71 -17.11
N ALA A 194 -3.17 -8.15 -18.16
CA ALA A 194 -3.37 -9.48 -18.76
C ALA A 194 -3.05 -10.62 -17.79
N GLU A 195 -2.15 -10.37 -16.82
CA GLU A 195 -1.76 -11.32 -15.77
C GLU A 195 -2.69 -11.26 -14.53
N GLY A 196 -3.80 -10.54 -14.62
CA GLY A 196 -4.77 -10.38 -13.54
C GLY A 196 -4.38 -9.37 -12.47
N GLY A 197 -3.34 -8.57 -12.73
CA GLY A 197 -2.92 -7.46 -11.87
C GLY A 197 -3.86 -6.26 -11.95
N ARG A 198 -3.77 -5.40 -10.94
CA ARG A 198 -4.45 -4.10 -10.89
C ARG A 198 -3.47 -3.02 -10.45
N THR A 199 -3.75 -1.78 -10.82
CA THR A 199 -2.98 -0.63 -10.34
C THR A 199 -3.25 -0.37 -8.86
N HIS A 200 -2.20 -0.21 -8.07
CA HIS A 200 -2.23 0.41 -6.76
C HIS A 200 -1.67 1.83 -6.84
N ILE A 201 -0.40 1.97 -7.25
CA ILE A 201 0.25 3.27 -7.52
C ILE A 201 0.91 3.21 -8.90
N HIS A 202 0.74 4.27 -9.66
CA HIS A 202 1.43 4.54 -10.90
C HIS A 202 1.87 5.99 -10.93
N TYR A 203 2.98 6.30 -10.29
CA TYR A 203 3.62 7.59 -10.42
C TYR A 203 4.79 7.47 -11.38
N LEU A 204 4.78 8.27 -12.40
CA LEU A 204 5.87 8.37 -13.37
C LEU A 204 5.88 9.74 -14.05
N GLY A 205 7.07 10.21 -14.37
CA GLY A 205 7.26 11.43 -15.13
C GLY A 205 8.68 11.48 -15.65
N ALA A 206 8.91 12.31 -16.66
CA ALA A 206 10.21 12.44 -17.30
C ALA A 206 10.70 13.88 -17.32
N THR A 207 12.02 14.06 -17.20
CA THR A 207 12.68 15.37 -17.26
C THR A 207 14.01 15.26 -18.01
N PRO A 208 14.44 16.33 -18.73
CA PRO A 208 15.78 16.34 -19.32
C PRO A 208 16.86 16.29 -18.24
N MET A 209 17.83 15.40 -18.37
CA MET A 209 18.96 15.35 -17.44
C MET A 209 19.84 16.60 -17.48
N SER A 210 19.88 17.30 -18.63
CA SER A 210 20.65 18.55 -18.82
C SER A 210 19.98 19.80 -18.19
N ALA A 211 18.67 19.77 -17.94
CA ALA A 211 17.90 20.87 -17.35
C ALA A 211 16.73 20.28 -16.54
N PRO A 212 17.02 19.59 -15.42
CA PRO A 212 16.01 18.89 -14.65
C PRO A 212 15.00 19.85 -14.03
N ALA A 213 13.72 19.45 -14.02
CA ALA A 213 12.61 20.20 -13.45
C ALA A 213 11.65 19.28 -12.66
N LEU A 214 12.03 18.02 -12.46
CA LEU A 214 11.26 17.01 -11.72
C LEU A 214 12.22 16.19 -10.88
N CYS A 215 12.03 16.18 -9.57
CA CYS A 215 12.88 15.44 -8.62
C CYS A 215 12.23 14.14 -8.11
N SER A 216 10.92 13.96 -8.32
CA SER A 216 10.14 12.79 -7.91
C SER A 216 9.15 12.40 -9.00
N PRO A 217 8.61 11.17 -9.00
CA PRO A 217 7.63 10.75 -10.00
C PRO A 217 6.36 11.59 -9.94
N ALA A 218 5.86 11.99 -11.11
CA ALA A 218 4.60 12.73 -11.19
C ALA A 218 3.41 11.82 -10.87
N GLN A 219 2.49 12.31 -10.03
CA GLN A 219 1.27 11.59 -9.65
C GLN A 219 0.24 11.56 -10.78
N VAL A 220 0.37 12.49 -11.74
CA VAL A 220 -0.50 12.59 -12.92
C VAL A 220 0.40 12.70 -14.15
N GLN A 221 0.17 11.84 -15.13
CA GLN A 221 0.90 11.84 -16.38
C GLN A 221 0.40 12.95 -17.32
N SER A 222 1.30 13.42 -18.16
CA SER A 222 1.05 14.50 -19.11
C SER A 222 1.19 14.05 -20.58
N SER A 223 0.89 14.97 -21.49
CA SER A 223 1.15 14.79 -22.91
C SER A 223 2.62 15.05 -23.32
N ARG A 224 3.50 15.38 -22.35
CA ARG A 224 4.92 15.56 -22.60
C ARG A 224 5.49 14.33 -23.28
N ARG A 225 6.28 14.55 -24.34
CA ARG A 225 6.95 13.47 -25.09
C ARG A 225 8.38 13.29 -24.60
N LEU A 226 8.78 12.06 -24.49
CA LEU A 226 10.16 11.68 -24.19
C LEU A 226 11.13 12.20 -25.26
N LEU A 227 12.25 12.70 -24.81
CA LEU A 227 13.38 13.09 -25.64
C LEU A 227 14.60 12.24 -25.29
N ARG A 228 15.54 12.11 -26.23
CA ARG A 228 16.87 11.54 -25.95
C ARG A 228 17.53 12.36 -24.83
N GLY A 229 18.08 11.72 -23.82
CA GLY A 229 18.70 12.37 -22.67
C GLY A 229 17.74 12.75 -21.55
N ASP A 230 16.47 12.31 -21.63
CA ASP A 230 15.57 12.35 -20.48
C ASP A 230 15.94 11.25 -19.46
N VAL A 231 15.50 11.47 -18.24
CA VAL A 231 15.34 10.43 -17.22
C VAL A 231 13.86 10.28 -16.88
N ILE A 232 13.37 9.06 -16.82
CA ILE A 232 12.06 8.69 -16.32
C ILE A 232 12.22 8.30 -14.86
N LEU A 233 11.50 8.96 -13.97
CA LEU A 233 11.38 8.62 -12.55
C LEU A 233 10.11 7.81 -12.36
N THR A 234 10.19 6.67 -11.67
CA THR A 234 9.05 5.77 -11.51
C THR A 234 8.87 5.33 -10.07
N GLU A 235 7.60 5.28 -9.65
CA GLU A 235 7.13 4.60 -8.45
C GLU A 235 5.91 3.78 -8.83
N LEU A 236 6.10 2.47 -8.96
CA LEU A 236 5.12 1.55 -9.52
C LEU A 236 4.73 0.49 -8.49
N SER A 237 3.43 0.32 -8.31
CA SER A 237 2.87 -0.73 -7.47
C SER A 237 1.69 -1.36 -8.20
N ALA A 238 1.91 -2.52 -8.79
CA ALA A 238 0.84 -3.40 -9.21
C ALA A 238 0.41 -4.28 -8.03
N MET A 239 -0.86 -4.70 -7.99
CA MET A 239 -1.37 -5.54 -6.92
C MET A 239 -2.07 -6.79 -7.44
N HIS A 240 -1.93 -7.86 -6.66
CA HIS A 240 -2.67 -9.08 -6.77
C HIS A 240 -3.70 -9.16 -5.63
N HIS A 241 -4.98 -8.94 -5.93
CA HIS A 241 -6.08 -9.01 -4.95
C HIS A 241 -5.84 -8.28 -3.62
N GLY A 242 -5.42 -7.00 -3.71
CA GLY A 242 -5.18 -6.15 -2.54
C GLY A 242 -3.78 -6.29 -1.93
N TYR A 243 -2.92 -7.17 -2.47
CA TYR A 243 -1.52 -7.33 -2.08
C TYR A 243 -0.61 -6.80 -3.19
N TRP A 244 0.09 -5.73 -2.91
CA TRP A 244 0.91 -4.99 -3.86
C TRP A 244 2.40 -5.12 -3.55
N GLY A 245 3.22 -4.93 -4.56
CA GLY A 245 4.66 -4.79 -4.42
C GLY A 245 5.12 -3.50 -5.06
N GLN A 246 5.80 -2.64 -4.31
CA GLN A 246 6.29 -1.36 -4.78
C GLN A 246 7.73 -1.45 -5.26
N VAL A 247 7.99 -0.86 -6.42
CA VAL A 247 9.31 -0.77 -7.03
C VAL A 247 9.54 0.64 -7.57
N LEU A 248 10.70 1.21 -7.29
CA LEU A 248 11.08 2.56 -7.66
C LEU A 248 12.38 2.50 -8.46
N ARG A 249 12.38 3.04 -9.68
CA ARG A 249 13.54 3.01 -10.58
C ARG A 249 13.70 4.32 -11.36
N SER A 250 14.94 4.64 -11.64
CA SER A 250 15.31 5.69 -12.59
C SER A 250 15.74 5.05 -13.92
N ILE A 251 15.18 5.53 -15.03
CA ILE A 251 15.40 4.96 -16.37
C ILE A 251 15.83 6.07 -17.33
N THR A 252 17.04 5.99 -17.90
CA THR A 252 17.49 6.96 -18.91
C THR A 252 16.95 6.62 -20.29
N VAL A 253 16.72 7.64 -21.10
CA VAL A 253 16.15 7.51 -22.45
C VAL A 253 17.24 7.70 -23.51
N SER A 254 17.66 6.63 -24.17
CA SER A 254 18.65 6.61 -25.28
C SER A 254 19.97 7.34 -24.96
N ALA A 255 20.34 7.46 -23.69
CA ALA A 255 21.55 8.15 -23.24
C ALA A 255 22.08 7.52 -21.95
N GLU A 256 23.36 7.71 -21.66
CA GLU A 256 23.93 7.43 -20.35
C GLU A 256 23.51 8.51 -19.35
N PRO A 257 23.42 8.19 -18.05
CA PRO A 257 23.16 9.19 -17.03
C PRO A 257 24.28 10.24 -17.01
N THR A 258 23.96 11.47 -16.62
CA THR A 258 24.99 12.47 -16.38
C THR A 258 25.73 12.17 -15.08
N ALA A 259 26.96 12.65 -14.93
CA ALA A 259 27.78 12.41 -13.75
C ALA A 259 27.09 12.79 -12.43
N GLU A 260 26.20 13.80 -12.43
CA GLU A 260 25.42 14.18 -11.24
C GLU A 260 24.33 13.14 -10.93
N TYR A 261 23.62 12.66 -11.95
CA TYR A 261 22.62 11.60 -11.77
C TYR A 261 23.26 10.29 -11.30
N GLU A 262 24.45 9.94 -11.81
CA GLU A 262 25.22 8.78 -11.32
C GLU A 262 25.58 8.94 -9.85
N ARG A 263 26.13 10.08 -9.43
CA ARG A 263 26.47 10.33 -8.02
C ARG A 263 25.26 10.22 -7.10
N MET A 264 24.15 10.83 -7.49
CA MET A 264 22.90 10.75 -6.72
C MET A 264 22.39 9.32 -6.58
N HIS A 265 22.43 8.58 -7.68
CA HIS A 265 22.00 7.18 -7.73
C HIS A 265 22.91 6.28 -6.87
N ASP A 266 24.23 6.51 -6.90
CA ASP A 266 25.19 5.76 -6.09
C ASP A 266 24.94 6.00 -4.58
N VAL A 267 24.66 7.24 -4.18
CA VAL A 267 24.28 7.56 -2.80
C VAL A 267 22.98 6.84 -2.42
N ALA A 268 21.96 6.89 -3.27
CA ALA A 268 20.67 6.23 -3.04
C ALA A 268 20.84 4.70 -2.95
N LEU A 269 21.57 4.10 -3.88
CA LEU A 269 21.82 2.66 -3.93
C LEU A 269 22.65 2.17 -2.74
N SER A 270 23.69 2.91 -2.36
CA SER A 270 24.49 2.62 -1.18
C SER A 270 23.65 2.65 0.09
N THR A 271 22.84 3.70 0.26
CA THR A 271 21.92 3.84 1.40
C THR A 271 20.89 2.71 1.42
N PHE A 272 20.28 2.37 0.28
CA PHE A 272 19.36 1.24 0.16
C PHE A 272 20.00 -0.07 0.63
N ASN A 273 21.16 -0.41 0.08
CA ASN A 273 21.86 -1.66 0.40
C ASN A 273 22.24 -1.74 1.87
N ARG A 274 22.68 -0.63 2.47
CA ARG A 274 23.03 -0.56 3.90
C ARG A 274 21.79 -0.72 4.79
N ILE A 275 20.68 -0.07 4.46
CA ILE A 275 19.40 -0.23 5.19
C ILE A 275 18.96 -1.69 5.11
N VAL A 276 18.88 -2.27 3.90
CA VAL A 276 18.47 -3.67 3.70
C VAL A 276 19.35 -4.65 4.46
N SER A 277 20.68 -4.40 4.54
CA SER A 277 21.60 -5.23 5.32
C SER A 277 21.40 -5.15 6.84
N LYS A 278 20.80 -4.07 7.35
CA LYS A 278 20.48 -3.86 8.77
C LYS A 278 19.09 -4.34 9.16
N LEU A 279 18.16 -4.36 8.20
CA LEU A 279 16.79 -4.81 8.44
C LEU A 279 16.78 -6.30 8.82
N ARG A 280 16.36 -6.59 10.05
CA ARG A 280 16.15 -7.92 10.61
C ARG A 280 15.12 -7.85 11.73
N ASP A 281 14.72 -8.97 12.25
CA ASP A 281 13.91 -9.01 13.48
C ASP A 281 14.65 -8.29 14.62
N GLY A 282 13.96 -7.37 15.28
CA GLY A 282 14.50 -6.54 16.36
C GLY A 282 15.29 -5.31 15.91
N ALA A 283 15.53 -5.09 14.61
CA ALA A 283 16.12 -3.83 14.14
C ALA A 283 15.23 -2.63 14.50
N THR A 284 15.80 -1.46 14.70
CA THR A 284 15.07 -0.25 15.09
C THR A 284 15.12 0.83 14.02
N SER A 285 14.17 1.77 14.09
CA SER A 285 14.20 2.95 13.22
C SER A 285 15.48 3.77 13.37
N ASP A 286 16.06 3.85 14.57
CA ASP A 286 17.29 4.60 14.80
C ASP A 286 18.47 4.05 14.02
N GLU A 287 18.62 2.71 13.94
CA GLU A 287 19.66 2.08 13.13
C GLU A 287 19.56 2.47 11.64
N LEU A 288 18.34 2.66 11.13
CA LEU A 288 18.11 3.07 9.73
C LEU A 288 18.33 4.58 9.53
N LEU A 289 17.95 5.38 10.52
CA LEU A 289 18.16 6.83 10.49
C LEU A 289 19.64 7.21 10.50
N GLU A 290 20.47 6.47 11.24
CA GLU A 290 21.94 6.66 11.22
C GLU A 290 22.52 6.45 9.81
N ILE A 291 22.03 5.44 9.08
CA ILE A 291 22.47 5.17 7.71
C ILE A 291 22.01 6.29 6.77
N ALA A 292 20.80 6.82 6.97
CA ALA A 292 20.22 7.85 6.13
C ALA A 292 20.95 9.21 6.21
N GLU A 293 21.74 9.45 7.26
CA GLU A 293 22.57 10.66 7.37
C GLU A 293 23.60 10.79 6.23
N ASP A 294 24.01 9.67 5.61
CA ASP A 294 24.92 9.67 4.46
C ASP A 294 24.35 10.50 3.29
N ILE A 295 23.04 10.51 3.10
CA ILE A 295 22.38 11.31 2.06
C ILE A 295 22.67 12.80 2.29
N HIS A 296 22.52 13.25 3.53
CA HIS A 296 22.72 14.65 3.91
C HIS A 296 24.20 15.04 3.90
N GLN A 297 25.09 14.13 4.34
CA GLN A 297 26.55 14.31 4.29
C GLN A 297 27.05 14.40 2.84
N ALA A 298 26.44 13.68 1.91
CA ALA A 298 26.73 13.78 0.48
C ALA A 298 26.21 15.09 -0.17
N GLY A 299 25.51 15.95 0.59
CA GLY A 299 25.01 17.23 0.13
C GLY A 299 23.59 17.24 -0.43
N TYR A 300 22.90 16.08 -0.38
CA TYR A 300 21.54 15.89 -0.89
C TYR A 300 20.48 15.89 0.23
N THR A 301 19.25 15.56 -0.13
CA THR A 301 18.12 15.35 0.80
C THR A 301 17.14 14.34 0.24
N ILE A 302 16.02 14.10 0.92
CA ILE A 302 14.83 13.39 0.42
C ILE A 302 13.62 14.32 0.53
N CYS A 303 12.60 14.11 -0.31
CA CYS A 303 11.34 14.89 -0.25
C CYS A 303 10.11 14.05 0.14
N ASP A 304 10.27 12.75 0.26
CA ASP A 304 9.23 11.78 0.66
C ASP A 304 9.66 10.99 1.92
N ASP A 305 9.11 9.81 2.14
CA ASP A 305 9.53 8.89 3.19
C ASP A 305 10.71 8.03 2.74
N LEU A 306 11.59 7.70 3.70
CA LEU A 306 12.74 6.81 3.54
C LEU A 306 12.30 5.34 3.55
N VAL A 307 11.35 5.05 4.46
CA VAL A 307 10.84 3.70 4.70
C VAL A 307 9.37 3.78 5.11
N HIS A 308 8.54 2.91 4.53
CA HIS A 308 7.16 2.76 4.99
C HIS A 308 6.71 1.30 5.02
N MET A 309 5.62 1.05 5.76
CA MET A 309 5.04 -0.28 5.87
C MET A 309 4.04 -0.55 4.75
N ALA A 310 3.79 -1.83 4.48
CA ALA A 310 2.76 -2.27 3.56
C ALA A 310 1.61 -2.93 4.34
N VAL A 311 0.57 -2.16 4.66
CA VAL A 311 -0.61 -2.64 5.38
C VAL A 311 -1.88 -2.23 4.64
N GLY A 312 -2.37 -3.09 3.75
CA GLY A 312 -3.53 -2.76 2.93
C GLY A 312 -3.26 -1.50 2.09
N GLY A 313 -4.04 -0.45 2.28
CA GLY A 313 -3.81 0.88 1.69
C GLY A 313 -3.15 1.87 2.65
N VAL A 314 -2.64 1.40 3.81
CA VAL A 314 -1.99 2.25 4.81
C VAL A 314 -0.48 2.05 4.75
N TYR A 315 0.26 3.17 4.70
CA TYR A 315 1.73 3.17 4.66
C TYR A 315 2.36 3.41 6.04
N SER A 316 1.53 3.67 7.03
CA SER A 316 1.96 3.92 8.42
C SER A 316 2.30 2.63 9.17
N PRO A 317 3.30 2.66 10.06
CA PRO A 317 4.20 3.79 10.30
C PRO A 317 5.16 4.01 9.11
N TYR A 318 5.50 5.26 8.84
CA TYR A 318 6.52 5.65 7.86
C TYR A 318 7.65 6.42 8.54
N LEU A 319 8.86 6.29 7.99
CA LEU A 319 10.07 6.89 8.50
C LEU A 319 10.64 7.86 7.47
N ARG A 320 10.92 9.10 7.86
CA ARG A 320 11.72 10.06 7.09
C ARG A 320 13.12 10.14 7.68
N THR A 321 14.03 10.89 7.09
CA THR A 321 15.32 11.17 7.72
C THR A 321 15.14 12.12 8.92
N ARG A 322 16.10 12.20 9.84
CA ARG A 322 16.05 13.15 10.96
C ARG A 322 15.92 14.61 10.46
N ALA A 323 16.63 14.94 9.39
CA ALA A 323 16.61 16.29 8.82
C ALA A 323 15.29 16.65 8.12
N THR A 324 14.46 15.68 7.71
CA THR A 324 13.18 15.91 7.01
C THR A 324 11.96 15.58 7.85
N THR A 325 12.15 15.08 9.08
CA THR A 325 11.06 14.80 10.01
C THR A 325 10.68 16.05 10.78
N ALA A 326 9.39 16.35 10.85
CA ALA A 326 8.86 17.36 11.75
C ALA A 326 8.68 16.77 13.15
N GLY A 327 9.50 17.16 14.11
CA GLY A 327 9.50 16.63 15.48
C GLY A 327 10.33 15.33 15.59
N GLU A 328 9.96 14.48 16.55
CA GLU A 328 10.66 13.22 16.83
C GLU A 328 10.29 12.15 15.78
N PRO A 329 11.26 11.44 15.19
CA PRO A 329 10.97 10.30 14.33
C PRO A 329 10.23 9.20 15.11
N PRO A 330 9.32 8.43 14.45
CA PRO A 330 8.61 7.36 15.12
C PRO A 330 9.56 6.24 15.55
N ALA A 331 9.44 5.80 16.80
CA ALA A 331 10.15 4.62 17.29
C ALA A 331 9.49 3.35 16.70
N ILE A 332 10.19 2.70 15.78
CA ILE A 332 9.75 1.47 15.11
C ILE A 332 10.70 0.35 15.46
N THR A 333 10.17 -0.80 15.88
CA THR A 333 10.92 -2.06 15.97
C THR A 333 10.41 -2.99 14.89
N TYR A 334 11.28 -3.34 13.95
CA TYR A 334 10.96 -4.24 12.86
C TYR A 334 10.85 -5.68 13.37
N ARG A 335 9.91 -6.43 12.80
CA ARG A 335 9.65 -7.84 13.18
C ARG A 335 9.71 -8.74 11.96
N GLU A 336 10.09 -10.00 12.17
CA GLU A 336 10.05 -11.02 11.13
C GLU A 336 8.68 -11.05 10.45
N ASN A 337 8.68 -11.15 9.12
CA ASN A 337 7.51 -11.11 8.24
C ASN A 337 6.81 -9.74 8.10
N MET A 338 7.38 -8.65 8.61
CA MET A 338 6.97 -7.33 8.15
C MET A 338 7.41 -7.13 6.71
N LEU A 339 6.55 -6.48 5.93
CA LEU A 339 6.85 -6.03 4.57
C LEU A 339 7.07 -4.53 4.60
N VAL A 340 8.21 -4.11 4.09
CA VAL A 340 8.74 -2.77 4.22
C VAL A 340 9.18 -2.30 2.84
N VAL A 341 8.77 -1.13 2.42
CA VAL A 341 9.36 -0.45 1.26
C VAL A 341 10.53 0.39 1.76
N VAL A 342 11.70 0.16 1.20
CA VAL A 342 12.90 0.97 1.43
C VAL A 342 13.12 1.80 0.18
N GLN A 343 13.12 3.13 0.33
CA GLN A 343 13.14 4.06 -0.81
C GLN A 343 13.96 5.32 -0.52
N PRO A 344 15.28 5.23 -0.44
CA PRO A 344 16.14 6.39 -0.26
C PRO A 344 16.20 7.22 -1.55
N ASN A 345 15.09 7.86 -1.91
CA ASN A 345 14.94 8.65 -3.12
C ASN A 345 15.68 9.98 -2.98
N VAL A 346 16.93 9.99 -3.40
CA VAL A 346 17.82 11.14 -3.26
C VAL A 346 17.41 12.27 -4.21
N VAL A 347 17.27 13.48 -3.64
CA VAL A 347 16.96 14.69 -4.40
C VAL A 347 17.93 15.82 -4.06
N THR A 348 18.09 16.80 -4.98
CA THR A 348 18.83 18.01 -4.71
C THR A 348 18.06 18.91 -3.75
N LYS A 349 18.76 19.78 -2.98
CA LYS A 349 18.15 20.66 -1.98
C LYS A 349 17.18 21.68 -2.57
N ASP A 350 17.35 22.04 -3.85
CA ASP A 350 16.44 22.90 -4.60
C ASP A 350 15.22 22.17 -5.19
N LEU A 351 15.12 20.85 -4.97
CA LEU A 351 14.05 19.97 -5.41
C LEU A 351 13.83 19.96 -6.95
N ARG A 352 14.88 20.17 -7.73
CA ARG A 352 14.79 20.19 -9.20
C ARG A 352 15.22 18.86 -9.82
N MET A 353 16.06 18.11 -9.13
CA MET A 353 16.68 16.89 -9.63
C MET A 353 16.55 15.77 -8.60
N GLY A 354 16.29 14.57 -9.04
CA GLY A 354 16.19 13.41 -8.15
C GLY A 354 16.34 12.08 -8.87
N VAL A 355 16.54 11.04 -8.09
CA VAL A 355 16.61 9.65 -8.52
C VAL A 355 15.65 8.80 -7.70
N GLN A 356 15.19 7.71 -8.31
CA GLN A 356 14.32 6.74 -7.67
C GLN A 356 15.07 5.41 -7.55
N VAL A 357 15.31 4.99 -6.32
CA VAL A 357 15.94 3.70 -5.96
C VAL A 357 15.18 3.14 -4.78
N GLY A 358 14.45 2.07 -4.97
CA GLY A 358 13.73 1.47 -3.85
C GLY A 358 12.88 0.29 -4.27
N GLU A 359 12.50 -0.50 -3.27
CA GLU A 359 11.58 -1.60 -3.46
C GLU A 359 11.10 -2.19 -2.13
N MET A 360 10.08 -3.03 -2.23
CA MET A 360 9.57 -3.79 -1.09
C MET A 360 10.49 -4.95 -0.74
N VAL A 361 10.79 -5.07 0.55
CA VAL A 361 11.56 -6.17 1.14
C VAL A 361 10.76 -6.82 2.29
N ARG A 362 11.05 -8.09 2.56
CA ARG A 362 10.54 -8.82 3.72
C ARG A 362 11.60 -8.86 4.80
N VAL A 363 11.25 -8.48 6.02
CA VAL A 363 12.09 -8.65 7.20
C VAL A 363 12.15 -10.13 7.58
N THR A 364 13.35 -10.65 7.78
CA THR A 364 13.60 -12.01 8.26
C THR A 364 14.29 -11.98 9.62
N ARG A 365 14.50 -13.13 10.24
CA ARG A 365 15.20 -13.20 11.54
C ARG A 365 16.62 -12.64 11.50
N THR A 366 17.32 -12.79 10.38
CA THR A 366 18.76 -12.50 10.27
C THR A 366 19.10 -11.43 9.23
N GLY A 367 18.12 -10.87 8.53
CA GLY A 367 18.30 -9.90 7.45
C GLY A 367 17.00 -9.53 6.79
N ALA A 368 17.06 -9.02 5.55
CA ALA A 368 15.90 -8.76 4.72
C ALA A 368 16.00 -9.48 3.37
N GLU A 369 14.86 -9.91 2.87
CA GLU A 369 14.70 -10.58 1.58
C GLU A 369 14.07 -9.62 0.58
N ARG A 370 14.71 -9.40 -0.57
CA ARG A 370 14.13 -8.65 -1.67
C ARG A 370 12.94 -9.44 -2.27
N LEU A 371 11.83 -8.77 -2.56
CA LEU A 371 10.68 -9.39 -3.21
C LEU A 371 10.70 -9.20 -4.75
N HIS A 372 11.45 -8.23 -5.23
CA HIS A 372 11.57 -7.85 -6.64
C HIS A 372 12.78 -8.48 -7.31
N ARG A 373 12.67 -8.69 -8.63
CA ARG A 373 13.74 -9.17 -9.51
C ARG A 373 14.30 -8.08 -10.41
N ALA A 374 13.58 -6.97 -10.57
CA ALA A 374 14.03 -5.82 -11.33
C ALA A 374 15.42 -5.36 -10.84
N PRO A 375 16.40 -5.11 -11.72
CA PRO A 375 17.72 -4.63 -11.34
C PRO A 375 17.64 -3.31 -10.55
N LEU A 376 18.56 -3.12 -9.60
CA LEU A 376 18.65 -1.90 -8.78
C LEU A 376 19.46 -0.77 -9.44
N GLY A 377 20.27 -1.09 -10.46
CA GLY A 377 21.07 -0.11 -11.16
C GLY A 377 20.24 0.92 -11.94
N PHE A 378 20.89 1.97 -12.41
CA PHE A 378 20.31 2.88 -13.38
C PHE A 378 19.89 2.09 -14.62
N LEU A 379 18.60 2.14 -14.98
CA LEU A 379 18.08 1.41 -16.13
C LEU A 379 18.15 2.30 -17.40
N ARG A 380 18.04 1.68 -18.57
CA ARG A 380 18.05 2.40 -19.84
C ARG A 380 17.03 1.82 -20.81
N CYS A 381 16.35 2.70 -21.53
CA CYS A 381 15.42 2.36 -22.62
C CYS A 381 15.78 3.11 -23.91
N GLY A 382 15.29 2.63 -25.05
CA GLY A 382 15.37 3.25 -26.36
C GLY A 382 16.67 2.97 -27.12
#